data_ed07f9a5a1bd644d3cd0a463d30abd32
#
_entry.id   ed07f9a5a1bd644d3cd0a463d30abd32
#
_cell.length_a   1.000
_cell.length_b   1.000
_cell.length_c   1.000
_cell.angle_alpha   90.00
_cell.angle_beta   90.00
_cell.angle_gamma   90.00
#
_symmetry.space_group_name_H-M   'P 1'
#
loop_
_entity.id
_entity.type
_entity.pdbx_description
1 polymer ?
#
loop_
_entity_poly.entity_id
_entity_poly.type
_entity_poly.pdbx_seq_one_letter_code
_entity_poly.pdbx_strand_id
1 'polypeptide(L)'
;LGLRRFNPSNTFIHSYLSEYEKYRTSPTNIVEEKLEIFSQKFKRNNLNFGDFESEEEQKARYTYELLESKNIIEKKLMKETNFLCWPGGGYNDLSINISKSVGYKASTVASSDQSSTFNNKSKYKRIKRFGLGSFTFINGNFIYNTEKNHLVHLYRSKCGDFVYDNIMRLKKIKNFIKEKLFFL
;
A
#
# COMPACT_ATOMS: atom_id res chain seq x y z
N LEU A 1 -2.35 5.41 5.44
CA LEU A 1 -2.94 5.38 6.80
C LEU A 1 -2.05 4.73 7.88
N GLY A 2 -0.97 4.02 7.57
CA GLY A 2 -0.15 3.32 8.58
C GLY A 2 0.82 4.20 9.37
N LEU A 3 1.12 5.40 8.92
CA LEU A 3 2.15 6.26 9.51
C LEU A 3 1.54 7.53 10.10
N ARG A 4 2.22 8.06 11.14
CA ARG A 4 1.91 9.38 11.69
C ARG A 4 2.20 10.46 10.65
N ARG A 5 1.28 11.40 10.52
CA ARG A 5 1.44 12.52 9.59
C ARG A 5 2.43 13.52 10.18
N PHE A 6 3.35 13.97 9.37
CA PHE A 6 4.20 15.09 9.70
C PHE A 6 3.48 16.40 9.35
N ASN A 7 3.40 17.32 10.30
CA ASN A 7 2.83 18.65 10.15
C ASN A 7 3.99 19.66 10.12
N PRO A 8 4.37 20.15 8.93
CA PRO A 8 5.42 21.15 8.83
C PRO A 8 4.98 22.46 9.48
N SER A 9 5.91 23.16 10.11
CA SER A 9 5.63 24.48 10.71
C SER A 9 5.30 25.51 9.63
N ASN A 10 4.53 26.54 9.99
CA ASN A 10 4.23 27.64 9.08
C ASN A 10 5.52 28.34 8.60
N THR A 11 6.51 28.47 9.46
CA THR A 11 7.82 29.04 9.13
C THR A 11 8.51 28.23 8.03
N PHE A 12 8.51 26.89 8.16
CA PHE A 12 9.05 26.03 7.12
C PHE A 12 8.26 26.16 5.81
N ILE A 13 6.91 26.10 5.88
CA ILE A 13 6.04 26.22 4.69
C ILE A 13 6.34 27.51 3.93
N HIS A 14 6.34 28.65 4.60
CA HIS A 14 6.62 29.93 3.96
C HIS A 14 8.01 29.99 3.34
N SER A 15 9.03 29.50 4.05
CA SER A 15 10.40 29.47 3.54
C SER A 15 10.55 28.52 2.34
N TYR A 16 9.87 27.37 2.39
CA TYR A 16 9.88 26.38 1.32
C TYR A 16 9.20 26.90 0.04
N LEU A 17 8.05 27.57 0.18
CA LEU A 17 7.36 28.19 -0.95
C LEU A 17 8.19 29.33 -1.56
N SER A 18 8.85 30.15 -0.74
CA SER A 18 9.77 31.19 -1.21
C SER A 18 10.95 30.59 -1.98
N GLU A 19 11.48 29.45 -1.54
CA GLU A 19 12.56 28.76 -2.25
C GLU A 19 12.05 28.13 -3.56
N TYR A 20 10.86 27.51 -3.56
CA TYR A 20 10.21 26.98 -4.77
C TYR A 20 10.03 28.04 -5.86
N GLU A 21 9.58 29.25 -5.51
CA GLU A 21 9.39 30.33 -6.47
C GLU A 21 10.66 30.70 -7.26
N LYS A 22 11.85 30.51 -6.67
CA LYS A 22 13.13 30.79 -7.34
C LYS A 22 13.40 29.81 -8.50
N TYR A 23 12.88 28.60 -8.42
CA TYR A 23 13.17 27.51 -9.36
C TYR A 23 11.95 27.01 -10.14
N ARG A 24 10.74 27.56 -9.92
CA ARG A 24 9.48 27.05 -10.50
C ARG A 24 9.46 26.90 -12.02
N THR A 25 10.32 27.68 -12.74
CA THR A 25 10.45 27.61 -14.20
C THR A 25 11.56 26.67 -14.65
N SER A 26 12.31 26.07 -13.74
CA SER A 26 13.39 25.14 -14.03
C SER A 26 12.83 23.72 -14.31
N PRO A 27 13.59 22.82 -14.96
CA PRO A 27 13.22 21.42 -15.08
C PRO A 27 12.91 20.77 -13.73
N THR A 28 11.92 19.87 -13.69
CA THR A 28 11.40 19.26 -12.45
C THR A 28 12.47 18.62 -11.58
N ASN A 29 13.44 17.91 -12.19
CA ASN A 29 14.56 17.27 -11.49
C ASN A 29 15.43 18.28 -10.74
N ILE A 30 15.64 19.47 -11.33
CA ILE A 30 16.41 20.56 -10.67
C ILE A 30 15.62 21.14 -9.52
N VAL A 31 14.31 21.37 -9.72
CA VAL A 31 13.42 21.86 -8.65
C VAL A 31 13.45 20.92 -7.46
N GLU A 32 13.25 19.61 -7.70
CA GLU A 32 13.26 18.57 -6.65
C GLU A 32 14.59 18.54 -5.89
N GLU A 33 15.73 18.54 -6.60
CA GLU A 33 17.06 18.56 -5.98
C GLU A 33 17.27 19.78 -5.08
N LYS A 34 16.92 20.97 -5.58
CA LYS A 34 17.11 22.23 -4.82
C LYS A 34 16.22 22.29 -3.58
N LEU A 35 14.96 21.83 -3.69
CA LEU A 35 14.04 21.80 -2.57
C LEU A 35 14.41 20.72 -1.53
N GLU A 36 14.98 19.61 -1.95
CA GLU A 36 15.50 18.60 -1.03
C GLU A 36 16.68 19.15 -0.23
N ILE A 37 17.68 19.75 -0.91
CA ILE A 37 18.82 20.39 -0.26
C ILE A 37 18.36 21.47 0.72
N PHE A 38 17.40 22.32 0.30
CA PHE A 38 16.83 23.34 1.16
C PHE A 38 16.19 22.73 2.41
N SER A 39 15.35 21.70 2.24
CA SER A 39 14.65 21.04 3.34
C SER A 39 15.62 20.44 4.35
N GLN A 40 16.66 19.78 3.88
CA GLN A 40 17.72 19.20 4.73
C GLN A 40 18.47 20.30 5.51
N LYS A 41 18.82 21.40 4.85
CA LYS A 41 19.50 22.54 5.47
C LYS A 41 18.59 23.21 6.50
N PHE A 42 17.32 23.45 6.16
CA PHE A 42 16.36 24.03 7.08
C PHE A 42 16.18 23.17 8.34
N LYS A 43 16.01 21.86 8.17
CA LYS A 43 15.89 20.90 9.27
C LYS A 43 17.10 20.90 10.20
N ARG A 44 18.32 21.06 9.66
CA ARG A 44 19.56 21.11 10.47
C ARG A 44 19.68 22.41 11.29
N ASN A 45 19.21 23.50 10.73
CA ASN A 45 19.44 24.84 11.29
C ASN A 45 18.27 25.39 12.10
N ASN A 46 17.10 24.76 12.04
CA ASN A 46 15.88 25.23 12.68
C ASN A 46 15.26 24.16 13.56
N LEU A 47 15.10 24.47 14.84
CA LEU A 47 14.40 23.64 15.81
C LEU A 47 12.88 23.53 15.50
N ASN A 48 12.33 24.52 14.77
CA ASN A 48 10.91 24.55 14.40
C ASN A 48 10.67 24.11 12.95
N PHE A 49 11.10 22.90 12.63
CA PHE A 49 10.84 22.30 11.31
C PHE A 49 9.37 21.82 11.19
N GLY A 50 8.80 21.34 12.27
CA GLY A 50 7.47 20.77 12.38
C GLY A 50 7.45 19.55 13.28
N ASP A 51 6.28 19.05 13.55
CA ASP A 51 6.06 17.92 14.46
C ASP A 51 5.21 16.83 13.81
N PHE A 52 5.33 15.59 14.31
CA PHE A 52 4.40 14.54 13.95
C PHE A 52 3.10 14.67 14.76
N GLU A 53 1.98 14.41 14.13
CA GLU A 53 0.69 14.33 14.81
C GLU A 53 0.77 13.45 16.08
N SER A 54 0.05 13.83 17.11
CA SER A 54 -0.12 13.00 18.32
C SER A 54 -0.89 11.70 18.00
N GLU A 55 -0.93 10.77 18.95
CA GLU A 55 -1.73 9.54 18.78
C GLU A 55 -3.22 9.84 18.72
N GLU A 56 -3.67 10.82 19.48
CA GLU A 56 -5.05 11.29 19.51
C GLU A 56 -5.44 11.94 18.18
N GLU A 57 -4.58 12.80 17.64
CA GLU A 57 -4.78 13.42 16.32
C GLU A 57 -4.80 12.36 15.20
N GLN A 58 -3.88 11.40 15.25
CA GLN A 58 -3.86 10.28 14.29
C GLN A 58 -5.15 9.46 14.37
N LYS A 59 -5.61 9.14 15.57
CA LYS A 59 -6.87 8.40 15.78
C LYS A 59 -8.07 9.18 15.28
N ALA A 60 -8.14 10.48 15.59
CA ALA A 60 -9.20 11.35 15.12
C ALA A 60 -9.22 11.44 13.59
N ARG A 61 -8.07 11.63 12.95
CA ARG A 61 -7.93 11.65 11.51
C ARG A 61 -8.35 10.34 10.86
N TYR A 62 -7.92 9.19 11.37
CA TYR A 62 -8.32 7.89 10.83
C TYR A 62 -9.81 7.65 10.95
N THR A 63 -10.40 8.04 12.09
CA THR A 63 -11.85 7.91 12.30
C THR A 63 -12.60 8.76 11.29
N TYR A 64 -12.20 10.02 11.12
CA TYR A 64 -12.82 10.93 10.16
C TYR A 64 -12.69 10.41 8.72
N GLU A 65 -11.48 10.06 8.27
CA GLU A 65 -11.23 9.61 6.90
C GLU A 65 -12.02 8.33 6.55
N LEU A 66 -12.07 7.37 7.46
CA LEU A 66 -12.77 6.11 7.23
C LEU A 66 -14.30 6.28 7.29
N LEU A 67 -14.79 7.07 8.23
CA LEU A 67 -16.23 7.33 8.35
C LEU A 67 -16.76 8.14 7.18
N GLU A 68 -16.06 9.24 6.83
CA GLU A 68 -16.47 10.13 5.75
C GLU A 68 -16.43 9.43 4.40
N SER A 69 -15.35 8.69 4.10
CA SER A 69 -15.26 7.92 2.86
C SER A 69 -16.38 6.88 2.75
N LYS A 70 -16.70 6.18 3.84
CA LYS A 70 -17.81 5.24 3.91
C LYS A 70 -19.14 5.93 3.60
N ASN A 71 -19.44 7.03 4.28
CA ASN A 71 -20.67 7.80 4.11
C ASN A 71 -20.83 8.31 2.67
N ILE A 72 -19.75 8.85 2.07
CA ILE A 72 -19.78 9.34 0.68
C ILE A 72 -20.10 8.20 -0.29
N ILE A 73 -19.45 7.05 -0.12
CA ILE A 73 -19.65 5.89 -1.00
C ILE A 73 -21.07 5.35 -0.85
N GLU A 74 -21.54 5.16 0.38
CA GLU A 74 -22.90 4.67 0.66
C GLU A 74 -23.97 5.59 0.11
N LYS A 75 -23.80 6.89 0.27
CA LYS A 75 -24.71 7.90 -0.29
C LYS A 75 -24.74 7.88 -1.81
N LYS A 76 -23.56 7.75 -2.46
CA LYS A 76 -23.47 7.76 -3.93
C LYS A 76 -23.97 6.47 -4.57
N LEU A 77 -23.71 5.32 -3.93
CA LEU A 77 -24.03 4.01 -4.50
C LEU A 77 -25.37 3.47 -3.97
N MET A 78 -25.98 4.11 -2.98
CA MET A 78 -27.21 3.66 -2.28
C MET A 78 -27.07 2.21 -1.76
N LYS A 79 -25.88 1.85 -1.26
CA LYS A 79 -25.52 0.51 -0.79
C LYS A 79 -24.60 0.59 0.41
N GLU A 80 -24.75 -0.35 1.36
CA GLU A 80 -23.84 -0.50 2.48
C GLU A 80 -22.41 -0.85 2.02
N THR A 81 -21.44 -0.16 2.59
CA THR A 81 -20.01 -0.43 2.38
C THR A 81 -19.47 -1.23 3.56
N ASN A 82 -19.41 -2.55 3.41
CA ASN A 82 -18.99 -3.47 4.46
C ASN A 82 -17.51 -3.87 4.38
N PHE A 83 -16.84 -3.61 3.26
CA PHE A 83 -15.49 -4.08 2.98
C PHE A 83 -14.55 -2.90 2.71
N LEU A 84 -13.39 -2.93 3.36
CA LEU A 84 -12.35 -1.92 3.20
C LEU A 84 -11.13 -2.51 2.51
N CYS A 85 -10.66 -1.85 1.45
CA CYS A 85 -9.36 -2.13 0.86
C CYS A 85 -8.40 -0.99 1.19
N TRP A 86 -7.31 -1.29 1.91
CA TRP A 86 -6.33 -0.28 2.30
C TRP A 86 -5.58 0.24 1.07
N PRO A 87 -5.59 1.56 0.82
CA PRO A 87 -4.80 2.17 -0.25
C PRO A 87 -3.31 1.90 -0.04
N GLY A 88 -2.60 1.46 -1.09
CA GLY A 88 -1.19 1.11 -1.00
C GLY A 88 -0.84 0.00 -0.01
N GLY A 89 -1.83 -0.67 0.59
CA GLY A 89 -1.61 -1.70 1.61
C GLY A 89 -1.18 -1.16 2.98
N GLY A 90 -1.24 0.17 3.18
CA GLY A 90 -0.85 0.82 4.43
C GLY A 90 -1.92 0.69 5.51
N TYR A 91 -1.69 -0.18 6.50
CA TYR A 91 -2.52 -0.34 7.69
C TYR A 91 -1.67 -0.72 8.89
N ASN A 92 -2.19 -0.47 10.08
CA ASN A 92 -1.66 -0.93 11.36
C ASN A 92 -2.82 -1.36 12.26
N ASP A 93 -2.54 -1.85 13.47
CA ASP A 93 -3.59 -2.32 14.38
C ASP A 93 -4.56 -1.22 14.79
N LEU A 94 -4.08 0.02 14.94
CA LEU A 94 -4.94 1.18 15.22
C LEU A 94 -5.96 1.38 14.09
N SER A 95 -5.51 1.44 12.83
CA SER A 95 -6.40 1.64 11.68
C SER A 95 -7.40 0.49 11.50
N ILE A 96 -6.99 -0.75 11.78
CA ILE A 96 -7.89 -1.91 11.78
C ILE A 96 -8.95 -1.79 12.88
N ASN A 97 -8.57 -1.40 14.09
CA ASN A 97 -9.50 -1.24 15.18
C ASN A 97 -10.51 -0.11 14.92
N ILE A 98 -10.05 1.00 14.35
CA ILE A 98 -10.93 2.10 13.95
C ILE A 98 -11.88 1.65 12.82
N SER A 99 -11.38 0.91 11.82
CA SER A 99 -12.26 0.42 10.74
C SER A 99 -13.41 -0.45 11.27
N LYS A 100 -13.17 -1.25 12.32
CA LYS A 100 -14.23 -2.00 13.00
C LYS A 100 -15.23 -1.07 13.69
N SER A 101 -14.76 -0.06 14.42
CA SER A 101 -15.62 0.88 15.15
C SER A 101 -16.50 1.72 14.22
N VAL A 102 -16.04 2.03 13.03
CA VAL A 102 -16.80 2.74 11.96
C VAL A 102 -17.75 1.81 11.18
N GLY A 103 -17.80 0.52 11.52
CA GLY A 103 -18.78 -0.41 10.99
C GLY A 103 -18.37 -1.19 9.75
N TYR A 104 -17.08 -1.21 9.36
CA TYR A 104 -16.63 -2.18 8.37
C TYR A 104 -16.61 -3.59 8.95
N LYS A 105 -17.04 -4.58 8.16
CA LYS A 105 -17.11 -6.00 8.54
C LYS A 105 -15.86 -6.77 8.18
N ALA A 106 -15.10 -6.28 7.21
CA ALA A 106 -13.82 -6.86 6.79
C ALA A 106 -12.90 -5.82 6.16
N SER A 107 -11.58 -6.09 6.23
CA SER A 107 -10.60 -5.37 5.44
C SER A 107 -9.60 -6.30 4.77
N THR A 108 -8.98 -5.82 3.69
CA THR A 108 -7.89 -6.56 3.07
C THR A 108 -6.61 -6.41 3.88
N VAL A 109 -5.77 -7.46 3.85
CA VAL A 109 -4.44 -7.45 4.48
C VAL A 109 -3.40 -7.98 3.48
N ALA A 110 -2.12 -7.75 3.76
CA ALA A 110 -1.04 -8.25 2.92
C ALA A 110 -1.04 -9.80 2.87
N SER A 111 -0.53 -10.38 1.79
CA SER A 111 -0.43 -11.84 1.65
C SER A 111 0.48 -12.48 2.72
N SER A 112 1.46 -11.73 3.22
CA SER A 112 2.36 -12.12 4.31
C SER A 112 1.75 -12.01 5.71
N ASP A 113 0.60 -11.36 5.86
CA ASP A 113 -0.04 -11.17 7.16
C ASP A 113 -0.55 -12.51 7.72
N GLN A 114 0.06 -12.96 8.82
CA GLN A 114 -0.32 -14.21 9.49
C GLN A 114 -1.61 -14.08 10.31
N SER A 115 -2.04 -12.87 10.62
CA SER A 115 -3.26 -12.58 11.39
C SER A 115 -4.56 -12.70 10.58
N SER A 116 -4.47 -13.19 9.34
CA SER A 116 -5.64 -13.37 8.49
C SER A 116 -6.63 -14.34 9.13
N THR A 117 -7.86 -13.88 9.27
CA THR A 117 -8.92 -14.56 10.03
C THR A 117 -9.93 -15.27 9.14
N PHE A 118 -9.52 -15.77 7.97
CA PHE A 118 -10.46 -16.41 7.03
C PHE A 118 -11.25 -17.57 7.68
N ASN A 119 -10.59 -18.33 8.57
CA ASN A 119 -11.18 -19.46 9.29
C ASN A 119 -11.52 -19.14 10.75
N ASN A 120 -11.36 -17.89 11.21
CA ASN A 120 -11.62 -17.55 12.59
C ASN A 120 -13.09 -17.11 12.77
N LYS A 121 -13.70 -17.46 13.91
CA LYS A 121 -15.06 -17.05 14.32
C LYS A 121 -15.22 -15.54 14.58
N SER A 122 -14.15 -14.75 14.41
CA SER A 122 -14.22 -13.29 14.56
C SER A 122 -15.26 -12.69 13.60
N LYS A 123 -16.09 -11.78 14.13
CA LYS A 123 -17.06 -11.02 13.34
C LYS A 123 -16.39 -10.15 12.27
N TYR A 124 -15.19 -9.62 12.56
CA TYR A 124 -14.40 -8.85 11.60
C TYR A 124 -13.41 -9.76 10.88
N LYS A 125 -13.41 -9.75 9.55
CA LYS A 125 -12.55 -10.59 8.73
C LYS A 125 -11.37 -9.82 8.17
N ARG A 126 -10.17 -10.42 8.25
CA ARG A 126 -8.94 -9.95 7.58
C ARG A 126 -8.72 -10.80 6.34
N ILE A 127 -8.97 -10.24 5.16
CA ILE A 127 -8.95 -10.95 3.89
C ILE A 127 -7.59 -10.77 3.21
N LYS A 128 -6.84 -11.84 3.05
CA LYS A 128 -5.56 -11.78 2.33
C LYS A 128 -5.76 -11.38 0.88
N ARG A 129 -4.95 -10.44 0.41
CA ARG A 129 -4.83 -10.11 -1.01
C ARG A 129 -3.66 -10.88 -1.60
N PHE A 130 -3.85 -11.37 -2.80
CA PHE A 130 -2.77 -11.89 -3.62
C PHE A 130 -2.97 -11.46 -5.07
N GLY A 131 -1.86 -11.14 -5.75
CA GLY A 131 -1.88 -10.83 -7.18
C GLY A 131 -2.02 -12.11 -7.99
N LEU A 132 -2.90 -12.11 -8.96
CA LEU A 132 -2.99 -13.18 -9.96
C LEU A 132 -1.98 -12.97 -11.10
N GLY A 133 -1.44 -11.76 -11.26
CA GLY A 133 -0.38 -11.49 -12.22
C GLY A 133 0.92 -12.14 -11.76
N SER A 134 1.47 -13.04 -12.54
CA SER A 134 2.86 -13.45 -12.42
C SER A 134 3.63 -12.93 -13.62
N PHE A 135 4.79 -12.38 -13.35
CA PHE A 135 5.75 -12.04 -14.38
C PHE A 135 6.98 -12.93 -14.21
N THR A 136 7.55 -13.32 -15.32
CA THR A 136 8.83 -14.02 -15.36
C THR A 136 9.84 -13.07 -16.01
N PHE A 137 11.01 -12.96 -15.42
CA PHE A 137 12.08 -12.17 -16.01
C PHE A 137 12.90 -13.08 -16.94
N ILE A 138 12.85 -12.83 -18.25
CA ILE A 138 13.56 -13.61 -19.26
C ILE A 138 14.30 -12.65 -20.17
N ASN A 139 15.61 -12.82 -20.32
CA ASN A 139 16.47 -12.02 -21.19
C ASN A 139 16.36 -10.50 -20.94
N GLY A 140 16.35 -10.07 -19.68
CA GLY A 140 16.23 -8.67 -19.32
C GLY A 140 14.84 -8.06 -19.46
N ASN A 141 13.83 -8.84 -19.85
CA ASN A 141 12.46 -8.38 -20.03
C ASN A 141 11.48 -9.02 -19.05
N PHE A 142 10.52 -8.21 -18.56
CA PHE A 142 9.39 -8.72 -17.80
C PHE A 142 8.33 -9.27 -18.74
N ILE A 143 8.10 -10.58 -18.68
CA ILE A 143 7.04 -11.25 -19.42
C ILE A 143 5.89 -11.55 -18.47
N TYR A 144 4.72 -10.96 -18.75
CA TYR A 144 3.51 -11.23 -17.98
C TYR A 144 2.89 -12.54 -18.44
N ASN A 145 2.71 -13.48 -17.50
CA ASN A 145 1.95 -14.70 -17.74
C ASN A 145 0.44 -14.39 -17.62
N THR A 146 -0.18 -14.11 -18.74
CA THR A 146 -1.63 -13.84 -18.84
C THR A 146 -2.43 -15.04 -19.34
N GLU A 147 -1.78 -16.20 -19.55
CA GLU A 147 -2.47 -17.40 -19.98
C GLU A 147 -3.55 -17.83 -18.99
N LYS A 148 -4.76 -18.06 -19.49
CA LYS A 148 -5.93 -18.48 -18.70
C LYS A 148 -5.61 -19.64 -17.75
N ASN A 149 -4.97 -20.70 -18.27
CA ASN A 149 -4.61 -21.86 -17.47
C ASN A 149 -3.61 -21.53 -16.36
N HIS A 150 -2.65 -20.63 -16.62
CA HIS A 150 -1.71 -20.20 -15.60
C HIS A 150 -2.42 -19.45 -14.46
N LEU A 151 -3.33 -18.54 -14.80
CA LEU A 151 -4.10 -17.79 -13.80
C LEU A 151 -5.00 -18.70 -12.96
N VAL A 152 -5.64 -19.70 -13.57
CA VAL A 152 -6.46 -20.70 -12.86
C VAL A 152 -5.60 -21.55 -11.91
N HIS A 153 -4.44 -22.02 -12.36
CA HIS A 153 -3.53 -22.80 -11.52
C HIS A 153 -3.01 -21.97 -10.34
N LEU A 154 -2.63 -20.71 -10.59
CA LEU A 154 -2.19 -19.79 -9.56
C LEU A 154 -3.29 -19.52 -8.53
N TYR A 155 -4.52 -19.27 -8.99
CA TYR A 155 -5.67 -19.04 -8.12
C TYR A 155 -5.92 -20.26 -7.21
N ARG A 156 -6.02 -21.46 -7.78
CA ARG A 156 -6.25 -22.69 -7.01
C ARG A 156 -5.14 -23.00 -6.02
N SER A 157 -3.88 -22.83 -6.43
CA SER A 157 -2.72 -22.92 -5.51
C SER A 157 -2.86 -21.96 -4.33
N LYS A 158 -3.25 -20.70 -4.58
CA LYS A 158 -3.47 -19.70 -3.52
C LYS A 158 -4.67 -20.01 -2.62
N CYS A 159 -5.65 -20.74 -3.11
CA CYS A 159 -6.76 -21.26 -2.33
C CYS A 159 -6.42 -22.52 -1.51
N GLY A 160 -5.18 -23.01 -1.57
CA GLY A 160 -4.71 -24.16 -0.79
C GLY A 160 -4.91 -25.50 -1.49
N ASP A 161 -5.16 -25.51 -2.80
CA ASP A 161 -5.25 -26.75 -3.58
C ASP A 161 -3.84 -27.33 -3.77
N PHE A 162 -3.56 -28.44 -3.09
CA PHE A 162 -2.25 -29.09 -3.06
C PHE A 162 -1.74 -29.50 -4.45
N VAL A 163 -2.63 -29.99 -5.32
CA VAL A 163 -2.25 -30.42 -6.69
C VAL A 163 -1.74 -29.20 -7.48
N TYR A 164 -2.47 -28.10 -7.42
CA TYR A 164 -2.10 -26.88 -8.13
C TYR A 164 -0.89 -26.17 -7.50
N ASP A 165 -0.67 -26.29 -6.19
CA ASP A 165 0.54 -25.80 -5.54
C ASP A 165 1.78 -26.52 -6.08
N ASN A 166 1.74 -27.85 -6.22
CA ASN A 166 2.82 -28.62 -6.83
C ASN A 166 3.04 -28.29 -8.32
N ILE A 167 1.96 -28.10 -9.08
CA ILE A 167 2.08 -27.65 -10.49
C ILE A 167 2.78 -26.29 -10.57
N MET A 168 2.45 -25.36 -9.68
CA MET A 168 3.09 -24.04 -9.65
C MET A 168 4.57 -24.10 -9.23
N ARG A 169 4.92 -25.01 -8.31
CA ARG A 169 6.33 -25.27 -7.93
C ARG A 169 7.13 -25.83 -9.10
N LEU A 170 6.58 -26.81 -9.82
CA LEU A 170 7.23 -27.37 -11.02
C LEU A 170 7.42 -26.33 -12.13
N LYS A 171 6.44 -25.45 -12.35
CA LYS A 171 6.58 -24.34 -13.30
C LYS A 171 7.72 -23.38 -12.90
N LYS A 172 7.87 -23.08 -11.61
CA LYS A 172 8.98 -22.24 -11.12
C LYS A 172 10.34 -22.90 -11.37
N ILE A 173 10.46 -24.20 -11.07
CA ILE A 173 11.70 -24.95 -11.31
C ILE A 173 12.04 -24.96 -12.81
N LYS A 174 11.04 -25.24 -13.67
CA LYS A 174 11.23 -25.20 -15.13
C LYS A 174 11.72 -23.83 -15.62
N ASN A 175 11.14 -22.76 -15.12
CA ASN A 175 11.55 -21.40 -15.50
C ASN A 175 12.98 -21.09 -15.01
N PHE A 176 13.32 -21.49 -13.78
CA PHE A 176 14.66 -21.33 -13.23
C PHE A 176 15.73 -22.08 -14.04
N ILE A 177 15.42 -23.34 -14.44
CA ILE A 177 16.33 -24.12 -15.31
C ILE A 177 16.51 -23.44 -16.67
N LYS A 178 15.42 -22.93 -17.27
CA LYS A 178 15.51 -22.19 -18.54
C LYS A 178 16.38 -20.92 -18.40
N GLU A 179 16.23 -20.16 -17.32
CA GLU A 179 17.09 -19.01 -17.07
C GLU A 179 18.56 -19.40 -16.99
N LYS A 180 18.88 -20.46 -16.23
CA LYS A 180 20.29 -20.92 -16.07
C LYS A 180 20.89 -21.46 -17.36
N LEU A 181 20.13 -22.17 -18.19
CA LEU A 181 20.60 -22.69 -19.48
C LEU A 181 20.75 -21.61 -20.55
N PHE A 182 20.17 -20.44 -20.37
CA PHE A 182 20.31 -19.30 -21.30
C PHE A 182 21.55 -18.44 -21.00
N PHE A 183 22.17 -18.62 -19.84
CA PHE A 183 23.40 -17.95 -19.42
C PHE A 183 24.65 -18.84 -19.59
N LEU A 184 24.52 -20.05 -20.16
CA LEU A 184 25.58 -20.92 -20.63
C LEU A 184 25.64 -20.92 -22.15
#